data_a4e93c9c32a81dfbf255d5cae6c30c40
#
_entry.id   a4e93c9c32a81dfbf255d5cae6c30c40
#
_cell.length_a   1.000
_cell.length_b   1.000
_cell.length_c   1.000
_cell.angle_alpha   90.00
_cell.angle_beta   90.00
_cell.angle_gamma   90.00
#
_symmetry.space_group_name_H-M   'P 1'
#
loop_
_entity.id
_entity.type
_entity.pdbx_description
1 polymer ?
#
loop_
_entity_poly.entity_id
_entity_poly.type
_entity_poly.pdbx_seq_one_letter_code
_entity_poly.pdbx_strand_id
1 'polypeptide(L)'
;MSSIPRGARASFALLLLAAVACASANSAAAPEPAPNYEAISFLGDTLRALPLPEATRQRYEQQLTEARAELERSPNSPEALIWVGRRLGYLGRQREAIATFTEGVRRYPNDARFLRHRGHRYITIRQLDNAIADLERAARLVEGKPDEIEPDGQPNARNQPIGTLHSNIDYHLSLAYYLRGDFARALPVYERELRAARNDDRRVSTAHWNYMALRRLGRHAEAAELLRPFGRDMDVVENQAYHRLLLLYKGELPVDSLLSPGDGPMSVTEATAAYGVGNWHLYNGRRAEAERVFRRILAGGQWGAFGYAAAEADLARLQASR
;
A
#
# COMPACT_ATOMS: atom_id res chain seq x y z
N MET A 1 -46.73 -85.73 -44.01
CA MET A 1 -48.11 -85.27 -44.09
C MET A 1 -48.23 -83.99 -43.24
N SER A 2 -48.67 -82.96 -43.94
CA SER A 2 -49.52 -81.88 -43.43
C SER A 2 -48.88 -80.91 -42.37
N SER A 3 -48.97 -79.68 -42.42
CA SER A 3 -49.44 -78.62 -43.33
C SER A 3 -49.03 -77.30 -42.67
N ILE A 4 -48.60 -76.35 -43.46
CA ILE A 4 -48.33 -74.97 -43.05
C ILE A 4 -49.68 -74.21 -42.93
N PRO A 5 -49.79 -73.25 -42.08
CA PRO A 5 -50.43 -72.01 -42.52
C PRO A 5 -49.63 -70.75 -42.31
N ARG A 6 -49.90 -69.91 -43.24
CA ARG A 6 -49.45 -68.54 -43.48
C ARG A 6 -49.72 -67.57 -42.30
N GLY A 7 -48.77 -66.69 -41.92
CA GLY A 7 -48.76 -65.32 -42.41
C GLY A 7 -49.26 -64.32 -41.37
N ALA A 8 -48.40 -63.43 -40.94
CA ALA A 8 -48.76 -62.04 -40.62
C ALA A 8 -47.53 -61.15 -40.79
N ARG A 9 -47.59 -60.26 -41.77
CA ARG A 9 -46.62 -59.17 -41.94
C ARG A 9 -46.94 -58.08 -40.92
N ALA A 10 -46.08 -57.84 -39.91
CA ALA A 10 -46.15 -56.68 -39.09
C ALA A 10 -45.18 -55.62 -39.63
N SER A 11 -45.75 -54.50 -40.12
CA SER A 11 -45.03 -53.34 -40.57
C SER A 11 -44.54 -52.59 -39.36
N PHE A 12 -43.23 -52.54 -39.14
CA PHE A 12 -42.61 -51.68 -38.16
C PHE A 12 -42.49 -50.28 -38.78
N ALA A 13 -43.30 -49.33 -38.27
CA ALA A 13 -43.10 -47.90 -38.54
C ALA A 13 -41.98 -47.37 -37.64
N LEU A 14 -40.86 -46.97 -38.25
CA LEU A 14 -39.74 -46.33 -37.56
C LEU A 14 -40.11 -44.88 -37.30
N LEU A 15 -40.41 -44.55 -36.06
CA LEU A 15 -40.55 -43.16 -35.60
C LEU A 15 -39.15 -42.62 -35.36
N LEU A 16 -38.65 -41.75 -36.24
CA LEU A 16 -37.45 -40.88 -35.97
C LEU A 16 -37.85 -39.76 -35.02
N LEU A 17 -37.47 -39.88 -33.77
CA LEU A 17 -37.46 -38.74 -32.84
C LEU A 17 -36.24 -37.86 -33.14
N ALA A 18 -36.47 -36.72 -33.77
CA ALA A 18 -35.47 -35.66 -33.87
C ALA A 18 -35.32 -34.98 -32.52
N ALA A 19 -34.24 -35.30 -31.78
CA ALA A 19 -33.86 -34.56 -30.59
C ALA A 19 -33.27 -33.20 -31.02
N VAL A 20 -34.06 -32.13 -30.87
CA VAL A 20 -33.55 -30.76 -30.98
C VAL A 20 -32.74 -30.48 -29.72
N ALA A 21 -31.41 -30.56 -29.79
CA ALA A 21 -30.51 -30.11 -28.78
C ALA A 21 -30.49 -28.56 -28.79
N CYS A 22 -31.23 -27.91 -27.86
CA CYS A 22 -31.03 -26.51 -27.56
C CYS A 22 -29.67 -26.34 -26.94
N ALA A 23 -28.65 -26.02 -27.74
CA ALA A 23 -27.39 -25.51 -27.24
C ALA A 23 -27.66 -24.10 -26.66
N SER A 24 -27.81 -24.02 -25.34
CA SER A 24 -27.75 -22.75 -24.62
C SER A 24 -26.34 -22.18 -24.77
N ALA A 25 -26.18 -21.28 -25.73
CA ALA A 25 -24.98 -20.45 -25.80
C ALA A 25 -24.89 -19.63 -24.50
N ASN A 26 -24.06 -20.08 -23.58
CA ASN A 26 -23.64 -19.25 -22.46
C ASN A 26 -22.85 -18.08 -23.06
N SER A 27 -23.55 -17.00 -23.35
CA SER A 27 -22.94 -15.72 -23.67
C SER A 27 -22.19 -15.30 -22.40
N ALA A 28 -20.88 -15.55 -22.33
CA ALA A 28 -20.04 -14.95 -21.33
C ALA A 28 -20.22 -13.43 -21.51
N ALA A 29 -20.83 -12.79 -20.51
CA ALA A 29 -20.94 -11.35 -20.49
C ALA A 29 -19.55 -10.76 -20.71
N ALA A 30 -19.43 -9.78 -21.59
CA ALA A 30 -18.16 -9.08 -21.80
C ALA A 30 -17.66 -8.60 -20.44
N PRO A 31 -16.35 -8.74 -20.15
CA PRO A 31 -15.81 -8.28 -18.86
C PRO A 31 -16.20 -6.81 -18.67
N GLU A 32 -16.74 -6.48 -17.50
CA GLU A 32 -17.05 -5.10 -17.17
C GLU A 32 -15.81 -4.23 -17.39
N PRO A 33 -15.96 -3.02 -17.96
CA PRO A 33 -14.83 -2.12 -18.14
C PRO A 33 -14.18 -1.86 -16.80
N ALA A 34 -12.84 -1.91 -16.77
CA ALA A 34 -12.09 -1.63 -15.54
C ALA A 34 -12.54 -0.28 -14.95
N PRO A 35 -12.74 -0.20 -13.63
CA PRO A 35 -13.19 1.03 -13.01
C PRO A 35 -12.21 2.17 -13.30
N ASN A 36 -12.73 3.37 -13.58
CA ASN A 36 -11.93 4.55 -13.89
C ASN A 36 -11.32 5.22 -12.65
N TYR A 37 -11.13 4.45 -11.56
CA TYR A 37 -10.52 4.89 -10.31
C TYR A 37 -9.57 3.84 -9.78
N GLU A 38 -8.61 4.27 -8.96
CA GLU A 38 -7.61 3.39 -8.36
C GLU A 38 -8.07 2.85 -6.99
N ALA A 39 -8.74 3.67 -6.18
CA ALA A 39 -9.18 3.31 -4.83
C ALA A 39 -10.51 3.96 -4.45
N ILE A 40 -11.11 3.44 -3.39
CA ILE A 40 -12.15 4.13 -2.61
C ILE A 40 -11.52 4.52 -1.28
N SER A 41 -11.69 5.78 -0.88
CA SER A 41 -11.19 6.33 0.37
C SER A 41 -11.90 5.73 1.57
N PHE A 42 -11.34 5.86 2.78
CA PHE A 42 -12.04 5.49 4.02
C PHE A 42 -13.28 6.36 4.29
N LEU A 43 -13.45 7.46 3.56
CA LEU A 43 -14.61 8.35 3.62
C LEU A 43 -15.63 8.11 2.49
N GLY A 44 -15.35 7.14 1.58
CA GLY A 44 -16.24 6.76 0.49
C GLY A 44 -15.98 7.46 -0.85
N ASP A 45 -14.98 8.36 -0.92
CA ASP A 45 -14.63 9.08 -2.15
C ASP A 45 -13.87 8.20 -3.14
N THR A 46 -14.07 8.43 -4.44
CA THR A 46 -13.28 7.78 -5.49
C THR A 46 -11.92 8.46 -5.66
N LEU A 47 -10.84 7.69 -5.59
CA LEU A 47 -9.47 8.16 -5.76
C LEU A 47 -8.94 7.75 -7.14
N ARG A 48 -8.60 8.74 -7.98
CA ARG A 48 -8.06 8.53 -9.32
C ARG A 48 -6.56 8.75 -9.33
N ALA A 49 -5.86 8.20 -10.33
CA ALA A 49 -4.44 8.48 -10.53
C ALA A 49 -4.21 10.01 -10.59
N LEU A 50 -3.23 10.48 -9.81
CA LEU A 50 -2.90 11.89 -9.78
C LEU A 50 -2.19 12.30 -11.09
N PRO A 51 -2.49 13.49 -11.63
CA PRO A 51 -1.75 14.00 -12.76
C PRO A 51 -0.27 14.20 -12.39
N LEU A 52 0.61 13.70 -13.23
CA LEU A 52 2.05 13.93 -13.11
C LEU A 52 2.47 15.09 -14.02
N PRO A 53 3.48 15.90 -13.63
CA PRO A 53 4.13 16.81 -14.56
C PRO A 53 4.56 16.07 -15.82
N GLU A 54 4.40 16.67 -16.99
CA GLU A 54 4.59 16.00 -18.28
C GLU A 54 5.96 15.31 -18.41
N ALA A 55 7.04 16.01 -18.05
CA ALA A 55 8.38 15.44 -18.10
C ALA A 55 8.57 14.24 -17.15
N THR A 56 7.89 14.27 -15.99
CA THR A 56 7.91 13.14 -15.04
C THR A 56 7.13 11.96 -15.59
N ARG A 57 5.95 12.20 -16.17
CA ARG A 57 5.13 11.18 -16.81
C ARG A 57 5.89 10.49 -17.94
N GLN A 58 6.48 11.25 -18.85
CA GLN A 58 7.26 10.71 -19.98
C GLN A 58 8.43 9.85 -19.49
N ARG A 59 9.18 10.32 -18.49
CA ARG A 59 10.28 9.55 -17.90
C ARG A 59 9.79 8.22 -17.30
N TYR A 60 8.68 8.22 -16.57
CA TYR A 60 8.15 7.01 -15.96
C TYR A 60 7.57 6.03 -16.99
N GLU A 61 6.94 6.53 -18.07
CA GLU A 61 6.46 5.70 -19.17
C GLU A 61 7.63 5.05 -19.94
N GLN A 62 8.70 5.81 -20.18
CA GLN A 62 9.93 5.26 -20.77
C GLN A 62 10.50 4.15 -19.88
N GLN A 63 10.64 4.39 -18.56
CA GLN A 63 11.13 3.39 -17.62
C GLN A 63 10.23 2.15 -17.54
N LEU A 64 8.93 2.30 -17.69
CA LEU A 64 8.00 1.16 -17.77
C LEU A 64 8.22 0.37 -19.07
N THR A 65 8.42 1.05 -20.19
CA THR A 65 8.73 0.42 -21.48
C THR A 65 10.02 -0.39 -21.40
N GLU A 66 11.06 0.17 -20.80
CA GLU A 66 12.35 -0.51 -20.57
C GLU A 66 12.20 -1.74 -19.68
N ALA A 67 11.42 -1.62 -18.57
CA ALA A 67 11.17 -2.74 -17.67
C ALA A 67 10.37 -3.87 -18.34
N ARG A 68 9.41 -3.55 -19.22
CA ARG A 68 8.67 -4.54 -20.01
C ARG A 68 9.56 -5.25 -21.03
N ALA A 69 10.42 -4.49 -21.74
CA ALA A 69 11.38 -5.07 -22.67
C ALA A 69 12.37 -6.00 -21.96
N GLU A 70 12.79 -5.67 -20.71
CA GLU A 70 13.62 -6.58 -19.92
C GLU A 70 12.86 -7.87 -19.55
N LEU A 71 11.59 -7.75 -19.14
CA LEU A 71 10.77 -8.91 -18.84
C LEU A 71 10.54 -9.81 -20.07
N GLU A 72 10.41 -9.21 -21.28
CA GLU A 72 10.32 -9.97 -22.54
C GLU A 72 11.60 -10.74 -22.83
N ARG A 73 12.78 -10.13 -22.59
CA ARG A 73 14.09 -10.81 -22.73
C ARG A 73 14.32 -11.90 -21.68
N SER A 74 13.78 -11.70 -20.49
CA SER A 74 13.99 -12.55 -19.32
C SER A 74 12.66 -12.93 -18.66
N PRO A 75 11.77 -13.69 -19.34
CA PRO A 75 10.39 -13.91 -18.91
C PRO A 75 10.24 -14.66 -17.58
N ASN A 76 11.30 -15.34 -17.14
CA ASN A 76 11.35 -16.06 -15.87
C ASN A 76 12.14 -15.31 -14.78
N SER A 77 12.51 -14.04 -15.00
CA SER A 77 13.19 -13.22 -13.99
C SER A 77 12.16 -12.64 -13.00
N PRO A 78 12.22 -13.00 -11.71
CA PRO A 78 11.38 -12.35 -10.69
C PRO A 78 11.71 -10.86 -10.56
N GLU A 79 12.98 -10.49 -10.71
CA GLU A 79 13.43 -9.10 -10.64
C GLU A 79 12.81 -8.24 -11.75
N ALA A 80 12.84 -8.70 -13.00
CA ALA A 80 12.23 -7.99 -14.12
C ALA A 80 10.72 -7.76 -13.91
N LEU A 81 10.02 -8.77 -13.40
CA LEU A 81 8.59 -8.67 -13.09
C LEU A 81 8.32 -7.68 -11.94
N ILE A 82 9.18 -7.66 -10.91
CA ILE A 82 9.10 -6.68 -9.80
C ILE A 82 9.24 -5.26 -10.35
N TRP A 83 10.19 -5.02 -11.24
CA TRP A 83 10.39 -3.69 -11.83
C TRP A 83 9.20 -3.22 -12.66
N VAL A 84 8.56 -4.07 -13.44
CA VAL A 84 7.31 -3.72 -14.14
C VAL A 84 6.25 -3.25 -13.14
N GLY A 85 6.00 -4.00 -12.07
CA GLY A 85 5.02 -3.62 -11.05
C GLY A 85 5.37 -2.31 -10.33
N ARG A 86 6.66 -2.07 -10.04
CA ARG A 86 7.13 -0.83 -9.42
C ARG A 86 6.93 0.38 -10.34
N ARG A 87 7.26 0.28 -11.63
CA ARG A 87 7.08 1.36 -12.62
C ARG A 87 5.60 1.71 -12.83
N LEU A 88 4.73 0.71 -12.85
CA LEU A 88 3.28 0.93 -12.85
C LEU A 88 2.82 1.72 -11.62
N GLY A 89 3.31 1.37 -10.43
CA GLY A 89 3.02 2.10 -9.19
C GLY A 89 3.46 3.57 -9.22
N TYR A 90 4.61 3.88 -9.81
CA TYR A 90 5.09 5.27 -9.96
C TYR A 90 4.24 6.10 -10.93
N LEU A 91 3.64 5.47 -11.92
CA LEU A 91 2.65 6.09 -12.81
C LEU A 91 1.25 6.26 -12.17
N GLY A 92 1.07 5.86 -10.91
CA GLY A 92 -0.23 5.88 -10.24
C GLY A 92 -1.17 4.75 -10.65
N ARG A 93 -0.74 3.80 -11.50
CA ARG A 93 -1.50 2.65 -12.00
C ARG A 93 -1.48 1.51 -10.95
N GLN A 94 -2.10 1.77 -9.80
CA GLN A 94 -1.98 0.92 -8.61
C GLN A 94 -2.61 -0.47 -8.82
N ARG A 95 -3.78 -0.53 -9.48
CA ARG A 95 -4.47 -1.79 -9.77
C ARG A 95 -3.67 -2.69 -10.70
N GLU A 96 -3.03 -2.12 -11.72
CA GLU A 96 -2.16 -2.87 -12.62
C GLU A 96 -0.88 -3.34 -11.93
N ALA A 97 -0.31 -2.51 -11.05
CA ALA A 97 0.82 -2.92 -10.22
C ALA A 97 0.45 -4.12 -9.32
N ILE A 98 -0.73 -4.09 -8.68
CA ILE A 98 -1.25 -5.21 -7.87
C ILE A 98 -1.44 -6.47 -8.72
N ALA A 99 -1.99 -6.35 -9.93
CA ALA A 99 -2.14 -7.49 -10.83
C ALA A 99 -0.78 -8.10 -11.21
N THR A 100 0.21 -7.26 -11.52
CA THR A 100 1.59 -7.68 -11.81
C THR A 100 2.23 -8.41 -10.62
N PHE A 101 2.12 -7.87 -9.41
CA PHE A 101 2.64 -8.53 -8.21
C PHE A 101 1.85 -9.79 -7.84
N THR A 102 0.56 -9.86 -8.17
CA THR A 102 -0.26 -11.07 -7.97
C THR A 102 0.23 -12.21 -8.87
N GLU A 103 0.56 -11.91 -10.11
CA GLU A 103 1.23 -12.87 -11.00
C GLU A 103 2.58 -13.31 -10.43
N GLY A 104 3.35 -12.38 -9.87
CA GLY A 104 4.62 -12.68 -9.19
C GLY A 104 4.42 -13.63 -8.01
N VAL A 105 3.46 -13.38 -7.13
CA VAL A 105 3.13 -14.27 -6.00
C VAL A 105 2.70 -15.67 -6.47
N ARG A 106 1.98 -15.74 -7.59
CA ARG A 106 1.58 -17.04 -8.18
C ARG A 106 2.77 -17.82 -8.71
N ARG A 107 3.70 -17.15 -9.42
CA ARG A 107 4.88 -17.78 -10.03
C ARG A 107 5.98 -18.08 -9.03
N TYR A 108 6.15 -17.21 -8.02
CA TYR A 108 7.24 -17.24 -7.04
C TYR A 108 6.67 -17.16 -5.61
N PRO A 109 5.94 -18.20 -5.14
CA PRO A 109 5.16 -18.13 -3.90
C PRO A 109 5.99 -17.95 -2.62
N ASN A 110 7.30 -18.19 -2.68
CA ASN A 110 8.25 -18.05 -1.57
C ASN A 110 9.16 -16.83 -1.68
N ASP A 111 8.96 -15.98 -2.69
CA ASP A 111 9.67 -14.71 -2.83
C ASP A 111 8.89 -13.60 -2.10
N ALA A 112 9.39 -13.20 -0.93
CA ALA A 112 8.77 -12.20 -0.07
C ALA A 112 8.65 -10.81 -0.74
N ARG A 113 9.49 -10.51 -1.73
CA ARG A 113 9.53 -9.21 -2.41
C ARG A 113 8.20 -8.89 -3.11
N PHE A 114 7.56 -9.89 -3.75
CA PHE A 114 6.25 -9.68 -4.37
C PHE A 114 5.17 -9.34 -3.36
N LEU A 115 5.14 -10.04 -2.23
CA LEU A 115 4.20 -9.77 -1.14
C LEU A 115 4.45 -8.39 -0.52
N ARG A 116 5.72 -8.02 -0.32
CA ARG A 116 6.10 -6.70 0.19
C ARG A 116 5.61 -5.58 -0.73
N HIS A 117 5.85 -5.69 -2.03
CA HIS A 117 5.43 -4.68 -2.99
C HIS A 117 3.91 -4.64 -3.17
N ARG A 118 3.24 -5.80 -3.21
CA ARG A 118 1.79 -5.87 -3.30
C ARG A 118 1.11 -5.32 -2.04
N GLY A 119 1.61 -5.67 -0.88
CA GLY A 119 1.15 -5.14 0.42
C GLY A 119 1.24 -3.62 0.48
N HIS A 120 2.34 -3.02 0.02
CA HIS A 120 2.45 -1.57 -0.12
C HIS A 120 1.34 -0.99 -1.03
N ARG A 121 1.08 -1.60 -2.21
CA ARG A 121 0.01 -1.11 -3.10
C ARG A 121 -1.37 -1.28 -2.47
N TYR A 122 -1.62 -2.34 -1.71
CA TYR A 122 -2.85 -2.52 -0.95
C TYR A 122 -3.05 -1.43 0.10
N ILE A 123 -2.00 -0.98 0.80
CA ILE A 123 -2.09 0.19 1.67
C ILE A 123 -2.52 1.42 0.86
N THR A 124 -1.87 1.67 -0.27
CA THR A 124 -2.16 2.82 -1.14
C THR A 124 -3.62 2.85 -1.57
N ILE A 125 -4.22 1.69 -1.91
CA ILE A 125 -5.62 1.61 -2.33
C ILE A 125 -6.62 1.31 -1.19
N ARG A 126 -6.20 1.46 0.09
CA ARG A 126 -7.02 1.29 1.32
C ARG A 126 -7.49 -0.15 1.60
N GLN A 127 -6.92 -1.15 0.97
CA GLN A 127 -7.22 -2.56 1.25
C GLN A 127 -6.32 -3.08 2.37
N LEU A 128 -6.52 -2.59 3.59
CA LEU A 128 -5.63 -2.84 4.73
C LEU A 128 -5.55 -4.32 5.14
N ASP A 129 -6.65 -5.05 5.07
CA ASP A 129 -6.65 -6.49 5.43
C ASP A 129 -5.80 -7.30 4.45
N ASN A 130 -5.88 -7.00 3.14
CA ASN A 130 -5.03 -7.61 2.13
C ASN A 130 -3.55 -7.23 2.33
N ALA A 131 -3.29 -5.95 2.66
CA ALA A 131 -1.93 -5.48 2.97
C ALA A 131 -1.33 -6.23 4.16
N ILE A 132 -2.07 -6.34 5.25
CA ILE A 132 -1.64 -7.05 6.47
C ILE A 132 -1.36 -8.52 6.16
N ALA A 133 -2.27 -9.21 5.47
CA ALA A 133 -2.10 -10.62 5.14
C ALA A 133 -0.83 -10.87 4.31
N ASP A 134 -0.57 -10.03 3.30
CA ASP A 134 0.63 -10.13 2.47
C ASP A 134 1.90 -9.83 3.28
N LEU A 135 1.91 -8.75 4.06
CA LEU A 135 3.08 -8.31 4.80
C LEU A 135 3.42 -9.24 5.97
N GLU A 136 2.42 -9.80 6.68
CA GLU A 136 2.64 -10.85 7.66
C GLU A 136 3.25 -12.11 7.02
N ARG A 137 2.75 -12.50 5.84
CA ARG A 137 3.33 -13.62 5.09
C ARG A 137 4.75 -13.32 4.65
N ALA A 138 5.02 -12.11 4.17
CA ALA A 138 6.36 -11.68 3.79
C ALA A 138 7.31 -11.73 5.00
N ALA A 139 6.89 -11.23 6.17
CA ALA A 139 7.68 -11.27 7.38
C ALA A 139 8.05 -12.71 7.79
N ARG A 140 7.09 -13.65 7.72
CA ARG A 140 7.37 -15.07 7.98
C ARG A 140 8.34 -15.68 6.97
N LEU A 141 8.27 -15.28 5.69
CA LEU A 141 9.16 -15.81 4.65
C LEU A 141 10.61 -15.35 4.80
N VAL A 142 10.85 -14.21 5.42
CA VAL A 142 12.21 -13.66 5.63
C VAL A 142 12.77 -13.95 7.03
N GLU A 143 11.97 -14.51 7.93
CA GLU A 143 12.39 -14.83 9.29
C GLU A 143 13.62 -15.74 9.28
N GLY A 144 14.65 -15.35 10.03
CA GLY A 144 15.92 -16.08 10.11
C GLY A 144 16.80 -16.01 8.85
N LYS A 145 16.39 -15.30 7.81
CA LYS A 145 17.20 -15.12 6.59
C LYS A 145 18.07 -13.87 6.68
N PRO A 146 19.20 -13.83 5.96
CA PRO A 146 19.97 -12.60 5.79
C PRO A 146 19.11 -11.50 5.18
N ASP A 147 19.28 -10.28 5.69
CA ASP A 147 18.60 -9.10 5.16
C ASP A 147 19.41 -8.50 4.00
N GLU A 148 18.71 -8.07 2.96
CA GLU A 148 19.30 -7.52 1.74
C GLU A 148 18.84 -6.08 1.49
N ILE A 149 19.72 -5.28 0.92
CA ILE A 149 19.37 -3.92 0.49
C ILE A 149 18.33 -4.01 -0.62
N GLU A 150 17.20 -3.30 -0.45
CA GLU A 150 16.21 -3.17 -1.51
C GLU A 150 16.64 -2.05 -2.47
N PRO A 151 16.81 -2.34 -3.78
CA PRO A 151 17.18 -1.31 -4.75
C PRO A 151 16.22 -0.14 -4.74
N ASP A 152 16.74 1.09 -4.70
CA ASP A 152 15.93 2.28 -4.74
C ASP A 152 15.38 2.51 -6.16
N GLY A 153 14.06 2.73 -6.28
CA GLY A 153 13.43 3.01 -7.57
C GLY A 153 13.38 4.48 -7.94
N GLN A 154 13.63 5.34 -6.94
CA GLN A 154 13.76 6.79 -7.06
C GLN A 154 14.91 7.23 -6.14
N PRO A 155 16.17 7.16 -6.62
CA PRO A 155 17.32 7.43 -5.79
C PRO A 155 17.28 8.82 -5.14
N ASN A 156 17.70 8.88 -3.87
CA ASN A 156 17.86 10.13 -3.15
C ASN A 156 19.10 10.93 -3.65
N ALA A 157 19.28 12.13 -3.13
CA ALA A 157 20.36 13.04 -3.55
C ALA A 157 21.77 12.45 -3.35
N ARG A 158 21.93 11.48 -2.44
CA ARG A 158 23.24 10.81 -2.19
C ARG A 158 23.38 9.50 -2.97
N ASN A 159 22.33 9.06 -3.71
CA ASN A 159 22.26 7.76 -4.37
C ASN A 159 22.56 6.59 -3.43
N GLN A 160 22.10 6.66 -2.19
CA GLN A 160 22.29 5.67 -1.13
C GLN A 160 20.94 5.05 -0.75
N PRO A 161 20.69 3.77 -1.04
CA PRO A 161 19.50 3.10 -0.57
C PRO A 161 19.43 3.09 0.97
N ILE A 162 18.33 3.55 1.52
CA ILE A 162 18.13 3.61 2.98
C ILE A 162 17.36 2.43 3.55
N GLY A 163 16.72 1.64 2.70
CA GLY A 163 15.86 0.51 3.09
C GLY A 163 16.41 -0.84 2.70
N THR A 164 16.05 -1.83 3.52
CA THR A 164 16.28 -3.25 3.25
C THR A 164 14.94 -3.96 3.07
N LEU A 165 14.95 -5.19 2.56
CA LEU A 165 13.72 -5.97 2.41
C LEU A 165 12.99 -6.14 3.75
N HIS A 166 13.70 -6.53 4.81
CA HIS A 166 13.09 -6.72 6.15
C HIS A 166 12.54 -5.41 6.70
N SER A 167 13.34 -4.33 6.64
CA SER A 167 12.90 -3.03 7.14
C SER A 167 11.68 -2.50 6.38
N ASN A 168 11.59 -2.72 5.08
CA ASN A 168 10.45 -2.31 4.28
C ASN A 168 9.20 -3.16 4.53
N ILE A 169 9.35 -4.46 4.81
CA ILE A 169 8.24 -5.32 5.25
C ILE A 169 7.69 -4.81 6.58
N ASP A 170 8.55 -4.62 7.58
CA ASP A 170 8.14 -4.19 8.93
C ASP A 170 7.51 -2.79 8.93
N TYR A 171 8.10 -1.84 8.20
CA TYR A 171 7.56 -0.49 8.08
C TYR A 171 6.14 -0.50 7.51
N HIS A 172 5.90 -1.23 6.41
CA HIS A 172 4.58 -1.25 5.80
C HIS A 172 3.57 -2.07 6.62
N LEU A 173 4.01 -3.14 7.29
CA LEU A 173 3.14 -3.93 8.17
C LEU A 173 2.66 -3.11 9.36
N SER A 174 3.57 -2.45 10.05
CA SER A 174 3.24 -1.60 11.20
C SER A 174 2.38 -0.40 10.80
N LEU A 175 2.66 0.21 9.63
CA LEU A 175 1.82 1.25 9.07
C LEU A 175 0.41 0.74 8.73
N ALA A 176 0.26 -0.44 8.15
CA ALA A 176 -1.05 -1.01 7.85
C ALA A 176 -1.88 -1.24 9.13
N TYR A 177 -1.26 -1.76 10.20
CA TYR A 177 -1.90 -1.83 11.51
C TYR A 177 -2.28 -0.45 12.06
N TYR A 178 -1.39 0.52 11.97
CA TYR A 178 -1.64 1.89 12.41
C TYR A 178 -2.85 2.50 11.69
N LEU A 179 -2.89 2.42 10.37
CA LEU A 179 -3.99 2.94 9.54
C LEU A 179 -5.32 2.26 9.87
N ARG A 180 -5.31 0.96 10.18
CA ARG A 180 -6.48 0.23 10.64
C ARG A 180 -6.91 0.63 12.06
N GLY A 181 -6.06 1.30 12.83
CA GLY A 181 -6.29 1.67 14.23
C GLY A 181 -5.86 0.60 15.24
N ASP A 182 -5.18 -0.44 14.77
CA ASP A 182 -4.65 -1.53 15.61
C ASP A 182 -3.25 -1.17 16.13
N PHE A 183 -3.19 -0.11 16.92
CA PHE A 183 -1.93 0.44 17.44
C PHE A 183 -1.17 -0.58 18.29
N ALA A 184 -1.89 -1.44 19.02
CA ALA A 184 -1.27 -2.47 19.88
C ALA A 184 -0.47 -3.50 19.04
N ARG A 185 -1.00 -3.90 17.87
CA ARG A 185 -0.28 -4.82 16.98
C ARG A 185 0.85 -4.14 16.20
N ALA A 186 0.77 -2.83 15.99
CA ALA A 186 1.82 -2.07 15.34
C ALA A 186 3.10 -1.97 16.19
N LEU A 187 2.97 -1.82 17.54
CA LEU A 187 4.11 -1.57 18.43
C LEU A 187 5.24 -2.60 18.33
N PRO A 188 5.01 -3.91 18.49
CA PRO A 188 6.11 -4.89 18.45
C PRO A 188 6.83 -4.90 17.09
N VAL A 189 6.15 -4.54 16.00
CA VAL A 189 6.75 -4.44 14.67
C VAL A 189 7.65 -3.20 14.58
N TYR A 190 7.19 -2.03 15.05
CA TYR A 190 8.02 -0.82 15.12
C TYR A 190 9.26 -1.03 16.01
N GLU A 191 9.10 -1.69 17.15
CA GLU A 191 10.22 -1.98 18.04
C GLU A 191 11.25 -2.90 17.38
N ARG A 192 10.81 -3.91 16.65
CA ARG A 192 11.70 -4.80 15.89
C ARG A 192 12.47 -4.02 14.82
N GLU A 193 11.78 -3.16 14.07
CA GLU A 193 12.39 -2.34 13.05
C GLU A 193 13.40 -1.34 13.64
N LEU A 194 13.08 -0.67 14.75
CA LEU A 194 13.99 0.25 15.42
C LEU A 194 15.28 -0.44 15.90
N ARG A 195 15.17 -1.67 16.42
CA ARG A 195 16.35 -2.45 16.80
C ARG A 195 17.22 -2.86 15.61
N ALA A 196 16.62 -3.04 14.44
CA ALA A 196 17.31 -3.45 13.21
C ALA A 196 17.80 -2.25 12.37
N ALA A 197 17.34 -1.03 12.65
CA ALA A 197 17.61 0.16 11.84
C ALA A 197 19.11 0.49 11.78
N ARG A 198 19.64 0.63 10.55
CA ARG A 198 21.07 0.83 10.28
C ARG A 198 21.44 2.27 9.95
N ASN A 199 20.47 3.17 9.80
CA ASN A 199 20.67 4.58 9.50
C ASN A 199 19.63 5.46 10.18
N ASP A 200 19.89 6.76 10.22
CA ASP A 200 19.03 7.71 10.91
C ASP A 200 17.69 7.91 10.17
N ASP A 201 17.64 7.79 8.85
CA ASP A 201 16.40 7.85 8.08
C ASP A 201 15.37 6.80 8.53
N ARG A 202 15.84 5.57 8.71
CA ARG A 202 14.96 4.48 9.21
C ARG A 202 14.58 4.70 10.65
N ARG A 203 15.51 5.14 11.49
CA ARG A 203 15.25 5.42 12.90
C ARG A 203 14.20 6.52 13.08
N VAL A 204 14.32 7.66 12.38
CA VAL A 204 13.36 8.76 12.53
C VAL A 204 11.98 8.42 11.98
N SER A 205 11.90 7.75 10.82
CA SER A 205 10.61 7.38 10.23
C SER A 205 9.85 6.37 11.09
N THR A 206 10.52 5.35 11.59
CA THR A 206 9.90 4.33 12.45
C THR A 206 9.55 4.89 13.82
N ALA A 207 10.44 5.70 14.43
CA ALA A 207 10.17 6.33 15.72
C ALA A 207 8.97 7.29 15.67
N HIS A 208 8.77 8.02 14.57
CA HIS A 208 7.62 8.89 14.39
C HIS A 208 6.30 8.12 14.51
N TRP A 209 6.13 7.04 13.75
CA TRP A 209 4.91 6.25 13.79
C TRP A 209 4.73 5.51 15.12
N ASN A 210 5.82 4.97 15.67
CA ASN A 210 5.82 4.30 16.98
C ASN A 210 5.41 5.27 18.10
N TYR A 211 5.97 6.49 18.13
CA TYR A 211 5.59 7.51 19.09
C TYR A 211 4.09 7.82 19.05
N MET A 212 3.55 8.03 17.86
CA MET A 212 2.13 8.32 17.71
C MET A 212 1.26 7.13 18.18
N ALA A 213 1.65 5.89 17.89
CA ALA A 213 0.95 4.69 18.36
C ALA A 213 0.96 4.59 19.89
N LEU A 214 2.11 4.83 20.55
CA LEU A 214 2.23 4.88 22.00
C LEU A 214 1.33 5.97 22.60
N ARG A 215 1.31 7.16 22.02
CA ARG A 215 0.45 8.28 22.49
C ARG A 215 -1.05 7.95 22.33
N ARG A 216 -1.43 7.29 21.24
CA ARG A 216 -2.81 6.84 20.99
C ARG A 216 -3.25 5.74 21.97
N LEU A 217 -2.33 4.95 22.52
CA LEU A 217 -2.57 3.94 23.56
C LEU A 217 -2.45 4.47 24.99
N GLY A 218 -2.16 5.78 25.18
CA GLY A 218 -1.97 6.36 26.50
C GLY A 218 -0.64 5.97 27.18
N ARG A 219 0.31 5.34 26.44
CA ARG A 219 1.62 4.90 26.95
C ARG A 219 2.64 6.07 26.96
N HIS A 220 2.32 7.11 27.75
CA HIS A 220 3.04 8.40 27.72
C HIS A 220 4.51 8.30 28.16
N ALA A 221 4.80 7.50 29.19
CA ALA A 221 6.16 7.31 29.69
C ALA A 221 7.07 6.67 28.63
N GLU A 222 6.57 5.64 27.95
CA GLU A 222 7.30 4.95 26.90
C GLU A 222 7.47 5.82 25.65
N ALA A 223 6.46 6.63 25.31
CA ALA A 223 6.58 7.61 24.25
C ALA A 223 7.66 8.65 24.55
N ALA A 224 7.78 9.12 25.79
CA ALA A 224 8.84 10.04 26.19
C ALA A 224 10.23 9.40 26.15
N GLU A 225 10.34 8.15 26.59
CA GLU A 225 11.61 7.39 26.55
C GLU A 225 12.07 7.15 25.13
N LEU A 226 11.13 6.78 24.22
CA LEU A 226 11.41 6.59 22.80
C LEU A 226 12.09 7.82 22.17
N LEU A 227 11.73 9.03 22.58
CA LEU A 227 12.26 10.28 21.99
C LEU A 227 13.68 10.64 22.46
N ARG A 228 14.18 10.08 23.54
CA ARG A 228 15.47 10.51 24.16
C ARG A 228 16.65 10.49 23.21
N PRO A 229 16.87 9.46 22.36
CA PRO A 229 18.03 9.41 21.49
C PRO A 229 17.97 10.32 20.26
N PHE A 230 16.81 10.95 19.99
CA PHE A 230 16.64 11.78 18.79
C PHE A 230 16.99 13.24 19.08
N GLY A 231 18.06 13.73 18.49
CA GLY A 231 18.56 15.11 18.61
C GLY A 231 18.56 15.84 17.28
N ARG A 232 19.09 17.09 17.29
CA ARG A 232 19.17 17.92 16.09
C ARG A 232 20.22 17.43 15.09
N ASP A 233 21.30 16.82 15.60
CA ASP A 233 22.47 16.42 14.82
C ASP A 233 22.35 14.95 14.37
N MET A 234 21.36 14.69 13.50
CA MET A 234 21.16 13.36 12.90
C MET A 234 21.42 13.41 11.40
N ASP A 235 22.03 12.36 10.84
CA ASP A 235 22.31 12.24 9.39
C ASP A 235 21.10 11.72 8.63
N VAL A 236 20.10 12.57 8.48
CA VAL A 236 18.85 12.26 7.77
C VAL A 236 18.91 12.79 6.34
N VAL A 237 18.69 11.95 5.36
CA VAL A 237 18.77 12.28 3.92
C VAL A 237 17.39 12.54 3.32
N GLU A 238 16.43 11.61 3.52
CA GLU A 238 15.11 11.64 2.91
C GLU A 238 14.00 12.01 3.90
N ASN A 239 14.13 11.59 5.16
CA ASN A 239 13.07 11.59 6.16
C ASN A 239 13.10 12.83 7.07
N GLN A 240 13.51 13.99 6.55
CA GLN A 240 13.59 15.26 7.29
C GLN A 240 12.26 15.66 7.95
N ALA A 241 11.12 15.40 7.30
CA ALA A 241 9.81 15.69 7.87
C ALA A 241 9.55 14.89 9.15
N TYR A 242 9.89 13.61 9.17
CA TYR A 242 9.79 12.79 10.37
C TYR A 242 10.73 13.24 11.48
N HIS A 243 11.97 13.58 11.13
CA HIS A 243 12.94 14.11 12.09
C HIS A 243 12.42 15.38 12.77
N ARG A 244 11.94 16.36 12.00
CA ARG A 244 11.36 17.60 12.53
C ARG A 244 10.14 17.35 13.43
N LEU A 245 9.32 16.35 13.10
CA LEU A 245 8.18 15.94 13.93
C LEU A 245 8.64 15.36 15.28
N LEU A 246 9.71 14.55 15.31
CA LEU A 246 10.26 14.08 16.58
C LEU A 246 10.76 15.24 17.46
N LEU A 247 11.39 16.27 16.87
CA LEU A 247 11.80 17.48 17.58
C LEU A 247 10.59 18.30 18.09
N LEU A 248 9.49 18.37 17.32
CA LEU A 248 8.23 18.93 17.83
C LEU A 248 7.72 18.13 19.04
N TYR A 249 7.72 16.81 18.97
CA TYR A 249 7.21 15.95 20.05
C TYR A 249 8.03 16.11 21.34
N LYS A 250 9.32 16.44 21.21
CA LYS A 250 10.21 16.79 22.33
C LYS A 250 9.99 18.22 22.86
N GLY A 251 9.24 19.07 22.14
CA GLY A 251 9.09 20.48 22.47
C GLY A 251 10.26 21.36 22.00
N GLU A 252 11.14 20.85 21.14
CA GLU A 252 12.32 21.56 20.63
C GLU A 252 12.03 22.37 19.35
N LEU A 253 10.90 22.15 18.70
CA LEU A 253 10.40 22.93 17.57
C LEU A 253 8.97 23.40 17.81
N PRO A 254 8.64 24.65 17.43
CA PRO A 254 7.25 25.11 17.46
C PRO A 254 6.43 24.49 16.34
N VAL A 255 5.12 24.29 16.58
CA VAL A 255 4.18 23.67 15.63
C VAL A 255 4.10 24.43 14.31
N ASP A 256 4.17 25.76 14.36
CA ASP A 256 4.06 26.62 13.19
C ASP A 256 5.25 26.47 12.22
N SER A 257 6.36 25.94 12.68
CA SER A 257 7.51 25.66 11.80
C SER A 257 7.33 24.43 10.90
N LEU A 258 6.31 23.62 11.15
CA LEU A 258 6.06 22.34 10.45
C LEU A 258 4.90 22.41 9.44
N LEU A 259 4.12 23.48 9.48
CA LEU A 259 2.99 23.69 8.58
C LEU A 259 3.34 24.79 7.59
N SER A 260 3.26 24.50 6.30
CA SER A 260 3.35 25.54 5.27
C SER A 260 2.16 26.51 5.39
N PRO A 261 2.37 27.82 5.26
CA PRO A 261 1.30 28.77 5.22
C PRO A 261 0.42 28.61 3.95
N GLY A 262 -0.88 28.92 4.06
CA GLY A 262 -1.83 28.89 2.94
C GLY A 262 -2.54 27.52 2.78
N ASP A 263 -3.54 27.51 1.87
CA ASP A 263 -4.43 26.38 1.64
C ASP A 263 -4.19 25.70 0.27
N GLY A 264 -3.02 25.90 -0.30
CA GLY A 264 -2.63 25.32 -1.59
C GLY A 264 -2.42 23.79 -1.54
N PRO A 265 -2.23 23.14 -2.72
CA PRO A 265 -1.88 21.74 -2.81
C PRO A 265 -0.65 21.42 -1.98
N MET A 266 -0.70 20.31 -1.26
CA MET A 266 0.43 19.84 -0.46
C MET A 266 1.29 18.83 -1.25
N SER A 267 2.61 18.90 -1.10
CA SER A 267 3.50 17.82 -1.48
C SER A 267 3.33 16.60 -0.56
N VAL A 268 3.90 15.46 -0.93
CA VAL A 268 3.91 14.26 -0.08
C VAL A 268 4.57 14.56 1.28
N THR A 269 5.68 15.31 1.28
CA THR A 269 6.42 15.69 2.50
C THR A 269 5.58 16.60 3.40
N GLU A 270 4.88 17.58 2.83
CA GLU A 270 4.00 18.48 3.57
C GLU A 270 2.79 17.74 4.15
N ALA A 271 2.17 16.82 3.41
CA ALA A 271 1.08 16.00 3.92
C ALA A 271 1.55 15.12 5.10
N THR A 272 2.78 14.61 5.03
CA THR A 272 3.40 13.84 6.13
C THR A 272 3.59 14.68 7.38
N ALA A 273 4.20 15.88 7.24
CA ALA A 273 4.41 16.80 8.36
C ALA A 273 3.07 17.26 8.96
N ALA A 274 2.13 17.65 8.12
CA ALA A 274 0.80 18.08 8.54
C ALA A 274 0.05 16.97 9.29
N TYR A 275 0.14 15.70 8.84
CA TYR A 275 -0.49 14.61 9.58
C TYR A 275 0.11 14.45 10.98
N GLY A 276 1.43 14.50 11.12
CA GLY A 276 2.09 14.45 12.42
C GLY A 276 1.59 15.54 13.37
N VAL A 277 1.44 16.78 12.88
CA VAL A 277 0.87 17.91 13.63
C VAL A 277 -0.60 17.67 13.97
N GLY A 278 -1.41 17.23 13.02
CA GLY A 278 -2.82 16.93 13.25
C GLY A 278 -3.02 15.85 14.31
N ASN A 279 -2.24 14.76 14.23
CA ASN A 279 -2.26 13.71 15.24
C ASN A 279 -1.74 14.19 16.61
N TRP A 280 -0.74 15.08 16.63
CA TRP A 280 -0.28 15.73 17.86
C TRP A 280 -1.40 16.53 18.53
N HIS A 281 -2.18 17.29 17.79
CA HIS A 281 -3.39 17.92 18.31
C HIS A 281 -4.38 16.89 18.86
N LEU A 282 -4.63 15.81 18.11
CA LEU A 282 -5.61 14.82 18.46
C LEU A 282 -5.33 14.13 19.80
N TYR A 283 -4.12 13.58 20.00
CA TYR A 283 -3.81 12.89 21.26
C TYR A 283 -3.54 13.87 22.43
N ASN A 284 -3.48 15.17 22.20
CA ASN A 284 -3.48 16.20 23.23
C ASN A 284 -4.88 16.81 23.48
N GLY A 285 -5.94 16.15 23.01
CA GLY A 285 -7.34 16.54 23.26
C GLY A 285 -7.87 17.70 22.42
N ARG A 286 -7.08 18.24 21.51
CA ARG A 286 -7.46 19.36 20.64
C ARG A 286 -8.09 18.83 19.34
N ARG A 287 -9.28 18.23 19.49
CA ARG A 287 -9.99 17.53 18.39
C ARG A 287 -10.33 18.46 17.21
N ALA A 288 -10.79 19.67 17.49
CA ALA A 288 -11.17 20.62 16.44
C ALA A 288 -9.98 21.03 15.55
N GLU A 289 -8.82 21.26 16.16
CA GLU A 289 -7.58 21.57 15.46
C GLU A 289 -7.10 20.38 14.63
N ALA A 290 -7.16 19.18 15.18
CA ALA A 290 -6.82 17.96 14.47
C ALA A 290 -7.69 17.78 13.23
N GLU A 291 -9.02 17.89 13.37
CA GLU A 291 -9.96 17.77 12.24
C GLU A 291 -9.70 18.83 11.17
N ARG A 292 -9.37 20.07 11.55
CA ARG A 292 -9.03 21.15 10.61
C ARG A 292 -7.78 20.80 9.81
N VAL A 293 -6.73 20.33 10.47
CA VAL A 293 -5.49 19.93 9.79
C VAL A 293 -5.74 18.73 8.87
N PHE A 294 -6.46 17.70 9.32
CA PHE A 294 -6.76 16.54 8.50
C PHE A 294 -7.58 16.90 7.25
N ARG A 295 -8.61 17.76 7.38
CA ARG A 295 -9.39 18.24 6.21
C ARG A 295 -8.51 19.01 5.22
N ARG A 296 -7.58 19.82 5.70
CA ARG A 296 -6.62 20.53 4.86
C ARG A 296 -5.73 19.56 4.08
N ILE A 297 -5.26 18.45 4.71
CA ILE A 297 -4.49 17.41 4.02
C ILE A 297 -5.30 16.80 2.89
N LEU A 298 -6.57 16.47 3.15
CA LEU A 298 -7.44 15.86 2.14
C LEU A 298 -7.71 16.83 0.96
N ALA A 299 -7.90 18.10 1.24
CA ALA A 299 -8.06 19.13 0.21
C ALA A 299 -6.82 19.26 -0.70
N GLY A 300 -5.62 18.94 -0.19
CA GLY A 300 -4.37 18.94 -0.95
C GLY A 300 -4.23 17.81 -1.98
N GLY A 301 -5.11 16.82 -1.97
CA GLY A 301 -5.26 15.81 -3.03
C GLY A 301 -4.15 14.74 -3.13
N GLN A 302 -3.08 14.78 -2.33
CA GLN A 302 -1.96 13.81 -2.40
C GLN A 302 -2.32 12.44 -1.76
N TRP A 303 -3.37 11.81 -2.24
CA TRP A 303 -3.94 10.60 -1.65
C TRP A 303 -2.98 9.38 -1.62
N GLY A 304 -1.94 9.38 -2.43
CA GLY A 304 -0.88 8.37 -2.40
C GLY A 304 0.07 8.50 -1.20
N ALA A 305 0.08 9.65 -0.52
CA ALA A 305 0.92 9.86 0.66
C ALA A 305 0.37 9.13 1.90
N PHE A 306 1.25 8.55 2.71
CA PHE A 306 0.83 7.87 3.95
C PHE A 306 0.22 8.83 4.98
N GLY A 307 0.70 10.07 5.04
CA GLY A 307 0.09 11.12 5.88
C GLY A 307 -1.35 11.44 5.47
N TYR A 308 -1.65 11.42 4.16
CA TYR A 308 -3.01 11.59 3.66
C TYR A 308 -3.89 10.39 4.08
N ALA A 309 -3.44 9.16 3.82
CA ALA A 309 -4.19 7.96 4.20
C ALA A 309 -4.46 7.90 5.71
N ALA A 310 -3.51 8.35 6.52
CA ALA A 310 -3.66 8.40 7.97
C ALA A 310 -4.65 9.49 8.42
N ALA A 311 -4.62 10.68 7.81
CA ALA A 311 -5.60 11.74 8.07
C ALA A 311 -7.02 11.30 7.70
N GLU A 312 -7.18 10.62 6.57
CA GLU A 312 -8.43 10.04 6.10
C GLU A 312 -8.97 8.99 7.09
N ALA A 313 -8.11 8.05 7.54
CA ALA A 313 -8.46 7.02 8.49
C ALA A 313 -8.87 7.61 9.86
N ASP A 314 -8.17 8.65 10.33
CA ASP A 314 -8.50 9.32 11.59
C ASP A 314 -9.80 10.12 11.48
N LEU A 315 -10.06 10.81 10.37
CA LEU A 315 -11.35 11.48 10.15
C LEU A 315 -12.51 10.49 10.14
N ALA A 316 -12.36 9.35 9.46
CA ALA A 316 -13.38 8.30 9.45
C ALA A 316 -13.67 7.80 10.87
N ARG A 317 -12.64 7.53 11.68
CA ARG A 317 -12.81 7.14 13.09
C ARG A 317 -13.48 8.22 13.94
N LEU A 318 -13.11 9.48 13.74
CA LEU A 318 -13.70 10.60 14.46
C LEU A 318 -15.18 10.81 14.10
N GLN A 319 -15.59 10.51 12.86
CA GLN A 319 -17.00 10.54 12.45
C GLN A 319 -17.79 9.38 13.05
N ALA A 320 -17.23 8.17 13.08
CA ALA A 320 -17.88 6.99 13.66
C ALA A 320 -18.05 7.07 15.19
N SER A 321 -17.29 7.96 15.86
CA SER A 321 -17.36 8.16 17.33
C SER A 321 -18.30 9.31 17.76
N ARG A 322 -19.05 9.90 16.82
CA ARG A 322 -20.10 10.91 17.10
C ARG A 322 -21.44 10.25 17.28
#